data_c3bc890df68f8f586b68e7a8827e675f
#
_entry.id   c3bc890df68f8f586b68e7a8827e675f
#
_cell.length_a   1.000
_cell.length_b   1.000
_cell.length_c   1.000
_cell.angle_alpha   90.00
_cell.angle_beta   90.00
_cell.angle_gamma   90.00
#
_symmetry.space_group_name_H-M   'P 1'
#
loop_
_entity.id
_entity.type
_entity.pdbx_description
1 polymer ?
#
loop_
_entity_poly.entity_id
_entity_poly.type
_entity_poly.pdbx_seq_one_letter_code
_entity_poly.pdbx_strand_id
1 'polypeptide(L)'
;MEELTLSFEEVVRNLHFIPYIEQEILKAFSQKEKWIQEIAETAYSGTDSAFPLLKRRPFTRLLVLCYLLKTKFFDYQKLGASKEIIWDTFQDVSVRCNLTYQATGKMGISKEEVLWFSHIISTTIFKIGVLQYEITKLQYPEKGKEDPYMEVSEEGKALLPEGCDVLSCHIRHGVELSSIAVEASFRKAADFFKEHYPHTNFRAFVCSSWLLYPPMLALLGEESKIRQFASRFTIIAACPDRKQAMERIFSYGSKSLPKEKWTSLQVLAMQNKKRLGYAMGVIMIEPDVQSSPIFPGRNGTLRTL
;
A
#
# COMPACT_ATOMS: atom_id res chain seq x y z
N MET A 1 18.40 -31.13 -3.72
CA MET A 1 18.15 -29.71 -3.99
C MET A 1 18.57 -28.97 -2.73
N GLU A 2 19.65 -28.19 -2.80
CA GLU A 2 19.98 -27.27 -1.71
C GLU A 2 18.80 -26.33 -1.52
N GLU A 3 18.23 -26.33 -0.33
CA GLU A 3 17.26 -25.30 0.05
C GLU A 3 17.98 -23.95 -0.06
N LEU A 4 17.60 -23.15 -1.03
CA LEU A 4 18.05 -21.76 -1.16
C LEU A 4 17.60 -21.04 0.12
N THR A 5 18.50 -20.92 1.11
CA THR A 5 18.22 -20.23 2.37
C THR A 5 18.73 -18.80 2.27
N LEU A 6 17.83 -17.84 2.37
CA LEU A 6 18.20 -16.44 2.49
C LEU A 6 18.72 -16.17 3.91
N SER A 7 19.91 -15.61 4.04
CA SER A 7 20.46 -15.25 5.36
C SER A 7 19.82 -13.97 5.91
N PHE A 8 19.84 -13.79 7.23
CA PHE A 8 19.38 -12.54 7.85
C PHE A 8 20.16 -11.32 7.35
N GLU A 9 21.47 -11.49 7.18
CA GLU A 9 22.35 -10.43 6.69
C GLU A 9 22.00 -10.01 5.27
N GLU A 10 21.70 -10.96 4.38
CA GLU A 10 21.24 -10.65 3.02
C GLU A 10 19.92 -9.86 3.02
N VAL A 11 18.97 -10.23 3.89
CA VAL A 11 17.73 -9.46 4.05
C VAL A 11 18.04 -8.02 4.45
N VAL A 12 18.81 -7.83 5.51
CA VAL A 12 19.11 -6.50 6.07
C VAL A 12 19.83 -5.62 5.04
N ARG A 13 20.80 -6.17 4.29
CA ARG A 13 21.52 -5.43 3.23
C ARG A 13 20.62 -5.01 2.08
N ASN A 14 19.69 -5.87 1.64
CA ASN A 14 18.77 -5.55 0.54
C ASN A 14 17.65 -4.57 0.95
N LEU A 15 17.46 -4.32 2.24
CA LEU A 15 16.47 -3.35 2.74
C LEU A 15 16.98 -1.91 2.70
N HIS A 16 18.27 -1.67 2.48
CA HIS A 16 18.87 -0.33 2.36
C HIS A 16 18.59 0.59 3.58
N PHE A 17 18.88 0.07 4.76
CA PHE A 17 18.89 0.91 5.97
C PHE A 17 20.01 1.94 5.91
N ILE A 18 19.87 3.04 6.68
CA ILE A 18 21.00 3.94 6.98
C ILE A 18 22.14 3.09 7.59
N PRO A 19 23.42 3.28 7.20
CA PRO A 19 24.52 2.40 7.60
C PRO A 19 24.63 2.14 9.11
N TYR A 20 24.38 3.14 9.93
CA TYR A 20 24.36 3.00 11.38
C TYR A 20 23.24 2.06 11.86
N ILE A 21 22.04 2.18 11.27
CA ILE A 21 20.90 1.31 11.63
C ILE A 21 21.19 -0.14 11.21
N GLU A 22 21.73 -0.32 10.01
CA GLU A 22 22.13 -1.64 9.50
C GLU A 22 23.10 -2.34 10.46
N GLN A 23 24.16 -1.64 10.87
CA GLN A 23 25.16 -2.16 11.83
C GLN A 23 24.53 -2.56 13.15
N GLU A 24 23.67 -1.72 13.73
CA GLU A 24 23.00 -2.02 15.00
C GLU A 24 22.03 -3.20 14.88
N ILE A 25 21.34 -3.36 13.75
CA ILE A 25 20.48 -4.53 13.47
C ILE A 25 21.31 -5.80 13.44
N LEU A 26 22.39 -5.84 12.65
CA LEU A 26 23.25 -7.02 12.52
C LEU A 26 23.92 -7.40 13.84
N LYS A 27 24.45 -6.42 14.57
CA LYS A 27 25.03 -6.60 15.90
C LYS A 27 24.01 -7.15 16.90
N ALA A 28 22.81 -6.60 16.95
CA ALA A 28 21.78 -7.06 17.87
C ALA A 28 21.28 -8.47 17.52
N PHE A 29 21.18 -8.79 16.23
CA PHE A 29 20.80 -10.11 15.79
C PHE A 29 21.82 -11.16 16.19
N SER A 30 23.11 -10.94 15.93
CA SER A 30 24.18 -11.88 16.31
C SER A 30 24.23 -12.20 17.81
N GLN A 31 23.82 -11.25 18.67
CA GLN A 31 23.76 -11.43 20.12
C GLN A 31 22.48 -12.11 20.63
N LYS A 32 21.39 -12.07 19.87
CA LYS A 32 20.04 -12.44 20.34
C LYS A 32 19.27 -13.32 19.33
N GLU A 33 19.97 -14.00 18.44
CA GLU A 33 19.35 -14.75 17.36
C GLU A 33 18.24 -15.69 17.83
N LYS A 34 18.52 -16.61 18.74
CA LYS A 34 17.53 -17.57 19.27
C LYS A 34 16.30 -16.87 19.85
N TRP A 35 16.51 -15.81 20.63
CA TRP A 35 15.41 -15.06 21.22
C TRP A 35 14.55 -14.33 20.18
N ILE A 36 15.16 -13.82 19.09
CA ILE A 36 14.42 -13.20 17.98
C ILE A 36 13.60 -14.26 17.24
N GLN A 37 14.18 -15.46 17.01
CA GLN A 37 13.49 -16.59 16.39
C GLN A 37 12.25 -17.01 17.20
N GLU A 38 12.40 -17.22 18.51
CA GLU A 38 11.29 -17.55 19.41
C GLU A 38 10.15 -16.52 19.37
N ILE A 39 10.49 -15.23 19.31
CA ILE A 39 9.45 -14.18 19.18
C ILE A 39 8.80 -14.24 17.80
N ALA A 40 9.55 -14.51 16.73
CA ALA A 40 9.06 -14.53 15.37
C ALA A 40 8.01 -15.62 15.14
N GLU A 41 8.12 -16.78 15.81
CA GLU A 41 7.17 -17.90 15.69
C GLU A 41 5.71 -17.49 15.98
N THR A 42 5.52 -16.56 16.91
CA THR A 42 4.19 -16.11 17.32
C THR A 42 3.92 -14.63 17.05
N ALA A 43 4.85 -13.94 16.37
CA ALA A 43 4.85 -12.48 16.22
C ALA A 43 3.52 -11.92 15.71
N TYR A 44 2.94 -12.58 14.72
CA TYR A 44 1.66 -12.23 14.08
C TYR A 44 0.58 -13.29 14.33
N SER A 45 0.73 -14.13 15.36
CA SER A 45 -0.35 -15.03 15.78
C SER A 45 -1.47 -14.24 16.45
N GLY A 46 -2.72 -14.60 16.19
CA GLY A 46 -3.90 -13.91 16.73
C GLY A 46 -4.81 -13.39 15.64
N THR A 47 -5.91 -12.76 16.05
CA THR A 47 -6.92 -12.20 15.15
C THR A 47 -6.77 -10.68 15.01
N ASP A 48 -6.94 -10.19 13.81
CA ASP A 48 -7.22 -8.82 13.38
C ASP A 48 -6.18 -7.74 13.74
N SER A 49 -6.05 -7.30 14.93
CA SER A 49 -5.15 -6.20 15.30
C SER A 49 -4.46 -6.39 16.65
N ALA A 50 -4.46 -7.63 17.17
CA ALA A 50 -3.93 -7.97 18.49
C ALA A 50 -2.70 -8.89 18.44
N PHE A 51 -1.70 -8.55 17.64
CA PHE A 51 -0.49 -9.35 17.50
C PHE A 51 0.43 -9.25 18.73
N PRO A 52 1.05 -10.36 19.18
CA PRO A 52 2.05 -10.36 20.26
C PRO A 52 3.20 -9.39 20.01
N LEU A 53 3.59 -9.18 18.75
CA LEU A 53 4.64 -8.25 18.35
C LEU A 53 4.35 -6.80 18.78
N LEU A 54 3.08 -6.38 18.85
CA LEU A 54 2.68 -5.04 19.31
C LEU A 54 3.10 -4.72 20.73
N LYS A 55 3.29 -5.74 21.59
CA LYS A 55 3.73 -5.59 22.99
C LYS A 55 5.26 -5.39 23.12
N ARG A 56 6.01 -5.60 22.04
CA ARG A 56 7.47 -5.47 22.05
C ARG A 56 7.92 -4.01 21.88
N ARG A 57 9.19 -3.74 22.23
CA ARG A 57 9.82 -2.41 22.02
C ARG A 57 10.03 -2.15 20.50
N PRO A 58 10.08 -0.90 20.06
CA PRO A 58 10.21 -0.54 18.63
C PRO A 58 11.37 -1.24 17.91
N PHE A 59 12.54 -1.27 18.50
CA PHE A 59 13.72 -1.93 17.91
C PHE A 59 13.57 -3.46 17.85
N THR A 60 12.95 -4.08 18.85
CA THR A 60 12.64 -5.52 18.81
C THR A 60 11.67 -5.85 17.70
N ARG A 61 10.66 -4.99 17.46
CA ARG A 61 9.71 -5.14 16.33
C ARG A 61 10.45 -5.13 15.00
N LEU A 62 11.40 -4.23 14.83
CA LEU A 62 12.23 -4.14 13.63
C LEU A 62 13.04 -5.43 13.40
N LEU A 63 13.74 -5.93 14.44
CA LEU A 63 14.54 -7.16 14.35
C LEU A 63 13.70 -8.37 13.94
N VAL A 64 12.54 -8.53 14.58
CA VAL A 64 11.62 -9.64 14.31
C VAL A 64 11.04 -9.53 12.89
N LEU A 65 10.67 -8.32 12.44
CA LEU A 65 10.21 -8.11 11.06
C LEU A 65 11.30 -8.50 10.05
N CYS A 66 12.54 -7.99 10.21
CA CYS A 66 13.63 -8.37 9.33
C CYS A 66 13.86 -9.89 9.29
N TYR A 67 13.72 -10.57 10.44
CA TYR A 67 13.84 -12.02 10.49
C TYR A 67 12.72 -12.73 9.72
N LEU A 68 11.47 -12.30 9.88
CA LEU A 68 10.32 -12.88 9.19
C LEU A 68 10.42 -12.72 7.66
N LEU A 69 11.01 -11.64 7.17
CA LEU A 69 11.17 -11.41 5.73
C LEU A 69 12.03 -12.48 5.03
N LYS A 70 12.88 -13.23 5.76
CA LYS A 70 13.64 -14.36 5.21
C LYS A 70 12.72 -15.42 4.60
N THR A 71 11.72 -15.84 5.35
CA THR A 71 10.77 -16.87 4.89
C THR A 71 9.77 -16.27 3.91
N LYS A 72 9.34 -15.03 4.14
CA LYS A 72 8.39 -14.34 3.28
C LYS A 72 8.92 -14.11 1.87
N PHE A 73 10.22 -13.97 1.69
CA PHE A 73 10.83 -13.88 0.37
C PHE A 73 10.41 -15.05 -0.54
N PHE A 74 10.47 -16.28 -0.04
CA PHE A 74 10.09 -17.47 -0.80
C PHE A 74 8.58 -17.60 -0.98
N ASP A 75 7.78 -17.13 -0.02
CA ASP A 75 6.33 -17.08 -0.15
C ASP A 75 5.92 -16.16 -1.31
N TYR A 76 6.51 -14.98 -1.42
CA TYR A 76 6.30 -14.08 -2.54
C TYR A 76 6.76 -14.65 -3.88
N GLN A 77 7.89 -15.37 -3.91
CA GLN A 77 8.35 -16.05 -5.13
C GLN A 77 7.35 -17.10 -5.60
N LYS A 78 6.76 -17.89 -4.69
CA LYS A 78 5.72 -18.88 -5.02
C LYS A 78 4.48 -18.23 -5.63
N LEU A 79 4.20 -16.97 -5.30
CA LEU A 79 3.11 -16.17 -5.87
C LEU A 79 3.50 -15.48 -7.19
N GLY A 80 4.66 -15.80 -7.77
CA GLY A 80 5.12 -15.26 -9.04
C GLY A 80 5.82 -13.90 -8.96
N ALA A 81 5.99 -13.33 -7.76
CA ALA A 81 6.67 -12.04 -7.62
C ALA A 81 8.15 -12.14 -8.00
N SER A 82 8.61 -11.25 -8.86
CA SER A 82 10.03 -11.11 -9.19
C SER A 82 10.83 -10.63 -7.97
N LYS A 83 12.15 -10.88 -7.97
CA LYS A 83 13.03 -10.39 -6.91
C LYS A 83 12.93 -8.87 -6.72
N GLU A 84 12.74 -8.11 -7.80
CA GLU A 84 12.55 -6.66 -7.76
C GLU A 84 11.28 -6.29 -6.98
N ILE A 85 10.14 -6.89 -7.32
CA ILE A 85 8.86 -6.66 -6.62
C ILE A 85 8.98 -7.02 -5.14
N ILE A 86 9.65 -8.13 -4.80
CA ILE A 86 9.82 -8.58 -3.43
C ILE A 86 10.62 -7.55 -2.63
N TRP A 87 11.81 -7.20 -3.10
CA TRP A 87 12.68 -6.26 -2.39
C TRP A 87 12.05 -4.87 -2.30
N ASP A 88 11.45 -4.38 -3.35
CA ASP A 88 10.73 -3.11 -3.37
C ASP A 88 9.60 -3.09 -2.33
N THR A 89 8.88 -4.22 -2.18
CA THR A 89 7.83 -4.37 -1.16
C THR A 89 8.42 -4.35 0.25
N PHE A 90 9.49 -5.10 0.49
CA PHE A 90 10.13 -5.20 1.80
C PHE A 90 10.84 -3.93 2.24
N GLN A 91 11.35 -3.12 1.31
CA GLN A 91 11.97 -1.83 1.60
C GLN A 91 11.04 -0.82 2.28
N ASP A 92 9.73 -1.03 2.31
CA ASP A 92 8.84 -0.17 3.10
C ASP A 92 9.22 -0.19 4.60
N VAL A 93 9.74 -1.31 5.10
CA VAL A 93 10.23 -1.45 6.49
C VAL A 93 11.40 -0.50 6.76
N SER A 94 12.40 -0.51 5.89
CA SER A 94 13.58 0.35 6.07
C SER A 94 13.27 1.83 5.81
N VAL A 95 12.45 2.14 4.81
CA VAL A 95 12.03 3.52 4.52
C VAL A 95 11.39 4.16 5.76
N ARG A 96 10.44 3.48 6.40
CA ARG A 96 9.77 4.02 7.60
C ARG A 96 10.71 4.13 8.78
N CYS A 97 11.56 3.11 9.01
CA CYS A 97 12.56 3.16 10.07
C CYS A 97 13.56 4.31 9.86
N ASN A 98 14.09 4.48 8.64
CA ASN A 98 15.01 5.54 8.27
C ASN A 98 14.40 6.94 8.50
N LEU A 99 13.16 7.15 8.05
CA LEU A 99 12.43 8.40 8.24
C LEU A 99 12.20 8.70 9.73
N THR A 100 11.80 7.71 10.52
CA THR A 100 11.63 7.85 11.96
C THR A 100 12.95 8.22 12.65
N TYR A 101 14.04 7.55 12.27
CA TYR A 101 15.36 7.82 12.81
C TYR A 101 15.84 9.23 12.46
N GLN A 102 15.69 9.65 11.21
CA GLN A 102 16.04 11.02 10.78
C GLN A 102 15.24 12.09 11.53
N ALA A 103 13.98 11.83 11.81
CA ALA A 103 13.10 12.77 12.50
C ALA A 103 13.30 12.82 14.02
N THR A 104 13.66 11.69 14.65
CA THR A 104 13.60 11.53 16.11
C THR A 104 14.87 11.02 16.76
N GLY A 105 15.84 10.53 15.99
CA GLY A 105 17.04 9.83 16.48
C GLY A 105 16.74 8.43 17.04
N LYS A 106 15.51 7.93 16.93
CA LYS A 106 15.09 6.64 17.48
C LYS A 106 14.95 5.59 16.38
N MET A 107 15.56 4.41 16.58
CA MET A 107 15.43 3.27 15.67
C MET A 107 14.25 2.39 16.06
N GLY A 108 13.58 1.84 15.06
CA GLY A 108 12.54 0.84 15.24
C GLY A 108 11.25 1.14 14.50
N ILE A 109 10.25 0.34 14.79
CA ILE A 109 8.94 0.30 14.13
C ILE A 109 7.86 0.58 15.17
N SER A 110 6.92 1.48 14.86
CA SER A 110 5.76 1.82 15.70
C SER A 110 4.74 0.67 15.75
N LYS A 111 3.71 0.78 16.58
CA LYS A 111 2.62 -0.21 16.62
C LYS A 111 1.78 -0.17 15.34
N GLU A 112 1.49 1.03 14.87
CA GLU A 112 0.71 1.28 13.64
C GLU A 112 1.44 0.70 12.42
N GLU A 113 2.76 0.80 12.40
CA GLU A 113 3.57 0.20 11.33
C GLU A 113 3.61 -1.33 11.42
N VAL A 114 3.60 -1.93 12.61
CA VAL A 114 3.47 -3.40 12.76
C VAL A 114 2.13 -3.87 12.19
N LEU A 115 1.04 -3.14 12.45
CA LEU A 115 -0.27 -3.45 11.86
C LEU A 115 -0.20 -3.35 10.33
N TRP A 116 0.40 -2.29 9.81
CA TRP A 116 0.61 -2.14 8.38
C TRP A 116 1.44 -3.29 7.76
N PHE A 117 2.53 -3.69 8.40
CA PHE A 117 3.39 -4.75 7.89
C PHE A 117 2.77 -6.15 7.98
N SER A 118 1.61 -6.31 8.65
CA SER A 118 0.86 -7.57 8.57
C SER A 118 0.49 -7.92 7.13
N HIS A 119 0.25 -6.93 6.26
CA HIS A 119 -0.02 -7.15 4.84
C HIS A 119 1.20 -7.74 4.09
N ILE A 120 2.42 -7.36 4.47
CA ILE A 120 3.65 -7.99 3.92
C ILE A 120 3.78 -9.42 4.44
N ILE A 121 3.55 -9.63 5.74
CA ILE A 121 3.67 -10.97 6.37
C ILE A 121 2.60 -11.93 5.85
N SER A 122 1.41 -11.43 5.53
CA SER A 122 0.31 -12.19 4.92
C SER A 122 0.44 -12.33 3.40
N THR A 123 1.48 -11.77 2.78
CA THR A 123 1.71 -11.77 1.31
C THR A 123 0.53 -11.22 0.50
N THR A 124 -0.17 -10.23 1.04
CA THR A 124 -1.32 -9.60 0.40
C THR A 124 -1.01 -8.27 -0.27
N ILE A 125 0.17 -7.69 -0.05
CA ILE A 125 0.58 -6.41 -0.62
C ILE A 125 1.83 -6.54 -1.49
N PHE A 126 1.85 -5.84 -2.63
CA PHE A 126 2.95 -5.86 -3.61
C PHE A 126 3.28 -4.44 -4.03
N LYS A 127 4.56 -4.05 -3.97
CA LYS A 127 5.01 -2.81 -4.58
C LYS A 127 5.40 -3.05 -6.03
N ILE A 128 4.61 -2.51 -6.96
CA ILE A 128 4.82 -2.65 -8.40
C ILE A 128 4.94 -1.27 -9.01
N GLY A 129 6.13 -0.95 -9.51
CA GLY A 129 6.46 0.41 -9.93
C GLY A 129 6.44 1.40 -8.76
N VAL A 130 5.73 2.51 -8.88
CA VAL A 130 5.72 3.57 -7.86
C VAL A 130 4.65 3.39 -6.78
N LEU A 131 3.68 2.49 -6.96
CA LEU A 131 2.55 2.28 -6.05
C LEU A 131 2.63 0.91 -5.36
N GLN A 132 1.86 0.74 -4.28
CA GLN A 132 1.65 -0.54 -3.61
C GLN A 132 0.20 -0.97 -3.84
N TYR A 133 0.00 -2.27 -4.05
CA TYR A 133 -1.31 -2.86 -4.33
C TYR A 133 -1.57 -3.99 -3.35
N GLU A 134 -2.69 -3.89 -2.63
CA GLU A 134 -3.13 -4.89 -1.66
C GLU A 134 -4.33 -5.64 -2.21
N ILE A 135 -4.25 -6.96 -2.17
CA ILE A 135 -5.38 -7.83 -2.51
C ILE A 135 -6.37 -7.79 -1.35
N THR A 136 -7.60 -7.34 -1.63
CA THR A 136 -8.64 -7.29 -0.60
C THR A 136 -10.03 -7.44 -1.21
N LYS A 137 -11.02 -7.73 -0.34
CA LYS A 137 -12.43 -7.63 -0.71
C LYS A 137 -12.94 -6.25 -0.33
N LEU A 138 -13.69 -5.65 -1.25
CA LEU A 138 -14.27 -4.34 -1.00
C LEU A 138 -15.23 -4.40 0.19
N GLN A 139 -15.00 -3.52 1.15
CA GLN A 139 -15.91 -3.29 2.27
C GLN A 139 -16.27 -1.81 2.28
N TYR A 140 -17.54 -1.52 2.39
CA TYR A 140 -17.99 -0.16 2.58
C TYR A 140 -18.07 0.21 4.06
N PRO A 141 -17.73 1.47 4.43
CA PRO A 141 -17.86 1.94 5.79
C PRO A 141 -19.27 1.78 6.32
N GLU A 142 -19.41 1.24 7.53
CA GLU A 142 -20.71 1.10 8.17
C GLU A 142 -20.99 2.30 9.10
N LYS A 143 -22.15 2.93 8.91
CA LYS A 143 -22.59 4.03 9.76
C LYS A 143 -22.69 3.60 11.22
N GLY A 144 -22.03 4.34 12.11
CA GLY A 144 -22.00 4.05 13.55
C GLY A 144 -20.89 3.09 13.99
N LYS A 145 -20.19 2.43 13.07
CA LYS A 145 -19.01 1.61 13.39
C LYS A 145 -17.69 2.35 13.10
N GLU A 146 -17.72 3.30 12.20
CA GLU A 146 -16.54 4.07 11.81
C GLU A 146 -16.72 5.55 12.15
N ASP A 147 -15.66 6.14 12.71
CA ASP A 147 -15.58 7.56 13.01
C ASP A 147 -14.18 8.07 12.54
N PRO A 148 -14.15 8.92 11.54
CA PRO A 148 -15.28 9.50 10.80
C PRO A 148 -15.90 8.52 9.79
N TYR A 149 -17.21 8.64 9.58
CA TYR A 149 -17.96 7.87 8.60
C TYR A 149 -17.87 8.51 7.20
N MET A 150 -17.63 7.69 6.19
CA MET A 150 -17.60 8.11 4.79
C MET A 150 -18.76 7.45 4.03
N GLU A 151 -19.77 8.24 3.68
CA GLU A 151 -20.93 7.74 2.95
C GLU A 151 -20.56 7.50 1.47
N VAL A 152 -20.84 6.29 1.00
CA VAL A 152 -20.68 5.92 -0.40
C VAL A 152 -21.98 6.20 -1.14
N SER A 153 -21.91 6.84 -2.30
CA SER A 153 -23.08 7.11 -3.13
C SER A 153 -23.72 5.82 -3.66
N GLU A 154 -25.02 5.83 -3.91
CA GLU A 154 -25.72 4.67 -4.47
C GLU A 154 -25.17 4.30 -5.87
N GLU A 155 -24.77 5.30 -6.67
CA GLU A 155 -24.09 5.10 -7.95
C GLU A 155 -22.74 4.41 -7.74
N GLY A 156 -21.98 4.78 -6.70
CA GLY A 156 -20.72 4.14 -6.34
C GLY A 156 -20.91 2.68 -5.95
N LYS A 157 -21.93 2.36 -5.15
CA LYS A 157 -22.27 0.98 -4.78
C LYS A 157 -22.75 0.16 -5.97
N ALA A 158 -23.50 0.76 -6.88
CA ALA A 158 -23.93 0.10 -8.12
C ALA A 158 -22.74 -0.18 -9.06
N LEU A 159 -21.78 0.74 -9.14
CA LEU A 159 -20.57 0.59 -9.93
C LEU A 159 -19.68 -0.55 -9.41
N LEU A 160 -19.52 -0.66 -8.10
CA LEU A 160 -18.62 -1.61 -7.48
C LEU A 160 -19.29 -2.30 -6.28
N PRO A 161 -19.89 -3.49 -6.47
CA PRO A 161 -20.59 -4.19 -5.39
C PRO A 161 -19.69 -4.55 -4.22
N GLU A 162 -20.24 -4.45 -3.00
CA GLU A 162 -19.54 -4.87 -1.79
C GLU A 162 -19.16 -6.36 -1.84
N GLY A 163 -18.01 -6.70 -1.26
CA GLY A 163 -17.48 -8.07 -1.23
C GLY A 163 -16.76 -8.49 -2.51
N CYS A 164 -16.77 -7.68 -3.59
CA CYS A 164 -15.99 -8.00 -4.79
C CYS A 164 -14.48 -7.90 -4.52
N ASP A 165 -13.69 -8.64 -5.30
CA ASP A 165 -12.24 -8.58 -5.21
C ASP A 165 -11.73 -7.30 -5.87
N VAL A 166 -10.87 -6.57 -5.15
CA VAL A 166 -10.28 -5.31 -5.59
C VAL A 166 -8.79 -5.25 -5.24
N LEU A 167 -8.08 -4.37 -5.93
CA LEU A 167 -6.70 -4.03 -5.63
C LEU A 167 -6.67 -2.66 -4.93
N SER A 168 -6.48 -2.67 -3.60
CA SER A 168 -6.35 -1.43 -2.85
C SER A 168 -5.00 -0.78 -3.15
N CYS A 169 -5.04 0.45 -3.66
CA CYS A 169 -3.86 1.21 -4.08
C CYS A 169 -3.37 2.10 -2.94
N HIS A 170 -2.10 1.91 -2.55
CA HIS A 170 -1.46 2.68 -1.49
C HIS A 170 -0.26 3.46 -2.03
N ILE A 171 -0.06 4.66 -1.49
CA ILE A 171 1.00 5.58 -1.87
C ILE A 171 1.99 5.69 -0.71
N ARG A 172 3.21 5.16 -0.91
CA ARG A 172 4.28 5.27 0.07
C ARG A 172 4.76 6.73 0.19
N HIS A 173 5.23 7.09 1.38
CA HIS A 173 5.84 8.40 1.59
C HIS A 173 7.03 8.64 0.65
N GLY A 174 7.13 9.85 0.10
CA GLY A 174 8.24 10.26 -0.76
C GLY A 174 8.19 9.74 -2.20
N VAL A 175 7.11 9.06 -2.59
CA VAL A 175 6.95 8.57 -3.97
C VAL A 175 6.74 9.73 -4.94
N GLU A 176 7.42 9.67 -6.08
CA GLU A 176 7.20 10.59 -7.18
C GLU A 176 5.97 10.17 -8.00
N LEU A 177 4.90 10.99 -7.93
CA LEU A 177 3.64 10.77 -8.64
C LEU A 177 3.66 11.37 -10.05
N SER A 178 4.73 11.15 -10.83
CA SER A 178 4.69 11.56 -12.24
C SER A 178 3.66 10.74 -13.02
N SER A 179 2.98 11.38 -13.97
CA SER A 179 1.92 10.74 -14.76
C SER A 179 2.40 9.45 -15.44
N ILE A 180 3.60 9.47 -16.02
CA ILE A 180 4.20 8.32 -16.72
C ILE A 180 4.47 7.18 -15.76
N ALA A 181 5.06 7.46 -14.59
CA ALA A 181 5.41 6.42 -13.61
C ALA A 181 4.15 5.80 -12.98
N VAL A 182 3.14 6.61 -12.69
CA VAL A 182 1.84 6.14 -12.16
C VAL A 182 1.13 5.26 -13.16
N GLU A 183 1.05 5.66 -14.42
CA GLU A 183 0.43 4.88 -15.49
C GLU A 183 1.14 3.55 -15.70
N ALA A 184 2.47 3.57 -15.77
CA ALA A 184 3.28 2.36 -15.87
C ALA A 184 3.06 1.42 -14.67
N SER A 185 2.87 1.99 -13.45
CA SER A 185 2.60 1.20 -12.24
C SER A 185 1.25 0.49 -12.32
N PHE A 186 0.17 1.18 -12.72
CA PHE A 186 -1.15 0.55 -12.86
C PHE A 186 -1.15 -0.55 -13.93
N ARG A 187 -0.54 -0.29 -15.09
CA ARG A 187 -0.43 -1.29 -16.17
C ARG A 187 0.34 -2.54 -15.70
N LYS A 188 1.55 -2.35 -15.14
CA LYS A 188 2.35 -3.47 -14.62
C LYS A 188 1.60 -4.25 -13.54
N ALA A 189 0.83 -3.59 -12.69
CA ALA A 189 0.03 -4.23 -11.67
C ALA A 189 -1.11 -5.04 -12.30
N ALA A 190 -1.85 -4.49 -13.26
CA ALA A 190 -2.90 -5.21 -13.97
C ALA A 190 -2.35 -6.49 -14.63
N ASP A 191 -1.22 -6.37 -15.34
CA ASP A 191 -0.55 -7.51 -15.98
C ASP A 191 -0.12 -8.57 -14.95
N PHE A 192 0.52 -8.16 -13.85
CA PHE A 192 0.97 -9.05 -12.78
C PHE A 192 -0.18 -9.82 -12.15
N PHE A 193 -1.25 -9.14 -11.76
CA PHE A 193 -2.38 -9.79 -11.10
C PHE A 193 -3.17 -10.67 -12.05
N LYS A 194 -3.28 -10.31 -13.32
CA LYS A 194 -3.88 -11.15 -14.35
C LYS A 194 -3.11 -12.45 -14.56
N GLU A 195 -1.78 -12.38 -14.61
CA GLU A 195 -0.89 -13.53 -14.83
C GLU A 195 -0.87 -14.47 -13.61
N HIS A 196 -0.71 -13.91 -12.41
CA HIS A 196 -0.45 -14.72 -11.21
C HIS A 196 -1.70 -15.02 -10.37
N TYR A 197 -2.83 -14.35 -10.64
CA TYR A 197 -4.12 -14.58 -9.97
C TYR A 197 -5.26 -14.83 -10.98
N PRO A 198 -5.11 -15.79 -11.91
CA PRO A 198 -6.04 -15.96 -13.05
C PRO A 198 -7.46 -16.39 -12.61
N HIS A 199 -7.61 -16.85 -11.38
CA HIS A 199 -8.93 -17.27 -10.83
C HIS A 199 -9.61 -16.16 -10.01
N THR A 200 -8.97 -15.00 -9.85
CA THR A 200 -9.53 -13.87 -9.10
C THR A 200 -9.95 -12.77 -10.07
N ASN A 201 -11.23 -12.43 -10.03
CA ASN A 201 -11.77 -11.36 -10.87
C ASN A 201 -11.67 -10.01 -10.15
N PHE A 202 -10.51 -9.37 -10.21
CA PHE A 202 -10.34 -8.03 -9.69
C PHE A 202 -11.14 -7.01 -10.49
N ARG A 203 -12.09 -6.34 -9.84
CA ARG A 203 -13.03 -5.42 -10.49
C ARG A 203 -12.45 -4.01 -10.67
N ALA A 204 -11.62 -3.56 -9.75
CA ALA A 204 -11.08 -2.20 -9.76
C ALA A 204 -9.79 -2.07 -8.95
N PHE A 205 -9.02 -1.03 -9.25
CA PHE A 205 -8.13 -0.41 -8.28
C PHE A 205 -8.94 0.56 -7.42
N VAL A 206 -8.82 0.44 -6.09
CA VAL A 206 -9.51 1.29 -5.13
C VAL A 206 -8.46 2.05 -4.33
N CYS A 207 -8.66 3.36 -4.15
CA CYS A 207 -7.78 4.17 -3.32
C CYS A 207 -8.60 5.02 -2.35
N SER A 208 -8.33 4.86 -1.05
CA SER A 208 -8.90 5.73 0.00
C SER A 208 -7.81 6.64 0.53
N SER A 209 -7.82 7.91 0.11
CA SER A 209 -6.71 8.83 0.39
C SER A 209 -7.17 10.29 0.45
N TRP A 210 -6.47 11.06 1.29
CA TRP A 210 -6.56 12.53 1.28
C TRP A 210 -6.15 13.15 -0.06
N LEU A 211 -5.28 12.45 -0.83
CA LEU A 211 -4.85 12.87 -2.17
C LEU A 211 -6.00 12.95 -3.18
N LEU A 212 -7.13 12.32 -2.88
CA LEU A 212 -8.31 12.27 -3.76
C LEU A 212 -9.41 13.24 -3.35
N TYR A 213 -9.26 13.99 -2.25
CA TYR A 213 -10.34 14.83 -1.70
C TYR A 213 -10.62 16.06 -2.57
N PRO A 214 -11.80 16.16 -3.21
CA PRO A 214 -12.06 17.19 -4.23
C PRO A 214 -11.88 18.63 -3.76
N PRO A 215 -12.31 19.06 -2.54
CA PRO A 215 -12.10 20.43 -2.09
C PRO A 215 -10.62 20.81 -1.94
N MET A 216 -9.75 19.86 -1.61
CA MET A 216 -8.30 20.07 -1.55
C MET A 216 -7.70 20.15 -2.95
N LEU A 217 -8.13 19.26 -3.86
CA LEU A 217 -7.64 19.25 -5.24
C LEU A 217 -7.91 20.55 -5.97
N ALA A 218 -9.03 21.21 -5.66
CA ALA A 218 -9.38 22.53 -6.22
C ALA A 218 -8.41 23.67 -5.81
N LEU A 219 -7.55 23.46 -4.79
CA LEU A 219 -6.51 24.40 -4.39
C LEU A 219 -5.19 24.22 -5.16
N LEU A 220 -5.04 23.10 -5.86
CA LEU A 220 -3.82 22.73 -6.57
C LEU A 220 -3.90 23.18 -8.04
N GLY A 221 -2.80 23.68 -8.58
CA GLY A 221 -2.67 23.99 -10.01
C GLY A 221 -2.81 22.72 -10.88
N GLU A 222 -3.06 22.92 -12.17
CA GLU A 222 -3.23 21.83 -13.14
C GLU A 222 -1.99 20.96 -13.28
N GLU A 223 -0.81 21.57 -13.15
CA GLU A 223 0.49 20.89 -13.21
C GLU A 223 0.81 20.07 -11.95
N SER A 224 -0.05 20.10 -10.93
CA SER A 224 0.17 19.36 -9.70
C SER A 224 0.13 17.86 -9.96
N LYS A 225 1.21 17.15 -9.61
CA LYS A 225 1.29 15.67 -9.68
C LYS A 225 0.18 15.01 -8.86
N ILE A 226 -0.22 15.60 -7.73
CA ILE A 226 -1.34 15.13 -6.91
C ILE A 226 -2.65 15.24 -7.68
N ARG A 227 -2.90 16.38 -8.32
CA ARG A 227 -4.12 16.59 -9.12
C ARG A 227 -4.18 15.66 -10.33
N GLN A 228 -3.05 15.47 -11.02
CA GLN A 228 -2.94 14.53 -12.14
C GLN A 228 -3.10 13.07 -11.70
N PHE A 229 -2.59 12.69 -10.52
CA PHE A 229 -2.86 11.37 -9.93
C PHE A 229 -4.35 11.17 -9.66
N ALA A 230 -4.98 12.12 -8.97
CA ALA A 230 -6.38 12.05 -8.57
C ALA A 230 -7.34 12.03 -9.76
N SER A 231 -7.02 12.71 -10.88
CA SER A 231 -7.88 12.77 -12.07
C SER A 231 -8.13 11.42 -12.75
N ARG A 232 -7.38 10.38 -12.39
CA ARG A 232 -7.56 9.01 -12.88
C ARG A 232 -8.71 8.27 -12.22
N PHE A 233 -9.15 8.75 -11.05
CA PHE A 233 -10.13 8.06 -10.23
C PHE A 233 -11.53 8.65 -10.39
N THR A 234 -12.52 7.79 -10.49
CA THR A 234 -13.91 8.16 -10.24
C THR A 234 -14.13 8.18 -8.74
N ILE A 235 -14.44 9.35 -8.18
CA ILE A 235 -14.69 9.50 -6.75
C ILE A 235 -16.09 8.98 -6.41
N ILE A 236 -16.18 8.00 -5.53
CA ILE A 236 -17.43 7.35 -5.11
C ILE A 236 -17.86 7.72 -3.68
N ALA A 237 -16.92 8.24 -2.87
CA ALA A 237 -17.22 8.70 -1.52
C ALA A 237 -16.21 9.77 -1.09
N ALA A 238 -16.62 10.66 -0.20
CA ALA A 238 -15.75 11.69 0.37
C ALA A 238 -16.16 12.04 1.80
N CYS A 239 -15.17 12.33 2.66
CA CYS A 239 -15.37 12.72 4.05
C CYS A 239 -14.53 13.96 4.38
N PRO A 240 -15.14 15.00 5.02
CA PRO A 240 -14.44 16.25 5.38
C PRO A 240 -13.54 16.12 6.61
N ASP A 241 -13.22 14.91 7.07
CA ASP A 241 -12.25 14.73 8.16
C ASP A 241 -10.82 14.97 7.69
N ARG A 242 -10.20 15.96 8.30
CA ARG A 242 -8.85 16.40 8.00
C ARG A 242 -7.74 15.60 8.68
N LYS A 243 -8.07 14.65 9.57
CA LYS A 243 -7.08 13.96 10.42
C LYS A 243 -6.02 13.26 9.58
N GLN A 244 -6.44 12.41 8.66
CA GLN A 244 -5.53 11.67 7.77
C GLN A 244 -4.64 12.63 6.95
N ALA A 245 -5.22 13.68 6.34
CA ALA A 245 -4.48 14.65 5.56
C ALA A 245 -3.40 15.34 6.40
N MET A 246 -3.76 15.81 7.60
CA MET A 246 -2.81 16.49 8.50
C MET A 246 -1.70 15.56 8.96
N GLU A 247 -1.99 14.31 9.29
CA GLU A 247 -1.00 13.33 9.72
C GLU A 247 -0.01 12.98 8.60
N ARG A 248 -0.49 12.87 7.36
CA ARG A 248 0.36 12.52 6.20
C ARG A 248 1.17 13.71 5.69
N ILE A 249 0.58 14.90 5.61
CA ILE A 249 1.27 16.12 5.16
C ILE A 249 2.35 16.55 6.17
N PHE A 250 2.09 16.34 7.47
CA PHE A 250 3.01 16.69 8.56
C PHE A 250 3.62 15.46 9.25
N SER A 251 3.86 14.39 8.49
CA SER A 251 4.49 13.19 9.01
C SER A 251 5.94 13.41 9.45
N TYR A 252 6.46 12.47 10.22
CA TYR A 252 7.86 12.43 10.67
C TYR A 252 8.35 13.74 11.31
N GLY A 253 7.53 14.35 12.17
CA GLY A 253 7.93 15.53 12.95
C GLY A 253 8.01 16.85 12.17
N SER A 254 7.66 16.85 10.88
CA SER A 254 7.76 18.05 10.03
C SER A 254 6.91 19.23 10.52
N LYS A 255 5.84 18.96 11.29
CA LYS A 255 5.03 20.01 11.92
C LYS A 255 5.79 20.84 12.95
N SER A 256 6.82 20.28 13.58
CA SER A 256 7.66 20.96 14.58
C SER A 256 8.76 21.80 13.95
N LEU A 257 8.95 21.73 12.64
CA LEU A 257 9.91 22.55 11.93
C LEU A 257 9.46 24.02 11.89
N PRO A 258 10.40 24.99 11.86
CA PRO A 258 10.09 26.38 11.57
C PRO A 258 9.29 26.50 10.26
N LYS A 259 8.34 27.45 10.21
CA LYS A 259 7.42 27.59 9.07
C LYS A 259 8.15 27.87 7.74
N GLU A 260 9.32 28.48 7.80
CA GLU A 260 10.19 28.78 6.66
C GLU A 260 10.75 27.51 6.00
N LYS A 261 10.73 26.40 6.73
CA LYS A 261 11.15 25.07 6.22
C LYS A 261 9.98 24.22 5.73
N TRP A 262 8.76 24.73 5.80
CA TRP A 262 7.59 23.98 5.31
C TRP A 262 7.56 23.99 3.79
N THR A 263 7.11 22.87 3.24
CA THR A 263 6.82 22.75 1.81
C THR A 263 5.61 23.59 1.43
N SER A 264 5.48 23.95 0.15
CA SER A 264 4.30 24.66 -0.37
C SER A 264 2.98 23.96 -0.02
N LEU A 265 2.98 22.63 -0.04
CA LEU A 265 1.82 21.81 0.34
C LEU A 265 1.49 21.96 1.84
N GLN A 266 2.48 21.98 2.71
CA GLN A 266 2.28 22.19 4.16
C GLN A 266 1.74 23.58 4.47
N VAL A 267 2.24 24.61 3.79
CA VAL A 267 1.71 25.98 3.91
C VAL A 267 0.26 26.02 3.44
N LEU A 268 -0.03 25.47 2.26
CA LEU A 268 -1.38 25.41 1.70
C LEU A 268 -2.36 24.71 2.63
N ALA A 269 -1.98 23.55 3.17
CA ALA A 269 -2.80 22.78 4.10
C ALA A 269 -3.11 23.56 5.39
N MET A 270 -2.14 24.26 5.95
CA MET A 270 -2.33 25.07 7.17
C MET A 270 -3.26 26.25 6.96
N GLN A 271 -3.19 26.89 5.78
CA GLN A 271 -4.05 28.01 5.41
C GLN A 271 -5.49 27.56 5.11
N ASN A 272 -5.68 26.31 4.66
CA ASN A 272 -6.95 25.80 4.15
C ASN A 272 -7.46 24.55 4.89
N LYS A 273 -7.31 24.46 6.21
CA LYS A 273 -7.65 23.28 7.03
C LYS A 273 -9.10 22.76 6.83
N LYS A 274 -10.05 23.68 6.54
CA LYS A 274 -11.46 23.31 6.28
C LYS A 274 -11.67 22.62 4.92
N ARG A 275 -10.68 22.69 4.03
CA ARG A 275 -10.69 22.05 2.72
C ARG A 275 -9.90 20.73 2.69
N LEU A 276 -9.44 20.27 3.85
CA LEU A 276 -8.80 18.97 3.99
C LEU A 276 -9.84 17.91 4.34
N GLY A 277 -9.67 16.74 3.78
CA GLY A 277 -10.48 15.57 4.00
C GLY A 277 -9.85 14.36 3.34
N TYR A 278 -10.60 13.30 3.15
CA TYR A 278 -10.19 12.16 2.33
C TYR A 278 -11.36 11.68 1.48
N ALA A 279 -11.05 10.91 0.43
CA ALA A 279 -12.03 10.37 -0.47
C ALA A 279 -11.66 8.96 -0.90
N MET A 280 -12.65 8.18 -1.30
CA MET A 280 -12.50 6.89 -1.96
C MET A 280 -12.73 7.09 -3.46
N GLY A 281 -11.76 6.66 -4.26
CA GLY A 281 -11.82 6.68 -5.70
C GLY A 281 -11.53 5.31 -6.29
N VAL A 282 -12.06 5.06 -7.48
CA VAL A 282 -11.92 3.79 -8.18
C VAL A 282 -11.44 4.01 -9.61
N ILE A 283 -10.63 3.06 -10.10
CA ILE A 283 -10.28 2.89 -11.51
C ILE A 283 -10.74 1.48 -11.87
N MET A 284 -11.73 1.36 -12.75
CA MET A 284 -12.24 0.05 -13.16
C MET A 284 -11.18 -0.71 -13.94
N ILE A 285 -11.04 -2.00 -13.65
CA ILE A 285 -10.24 -2.93 -14.45
C ILE A 285 -11.19 -3.53 -15.47
N GLU A 286 -10.93 -3.29 -16.76
CA GLU A 286 -11.77 -3.84 -17.83
C GLU A 286 -11.71 -5.37 -17.77
N PRO A 287 -12.87 -6.07 -17.75
CA PRO A 287 -12.88 -7.51 -17.91
C PRO A 287 -12.30 -7.84 -19.28
N ASP A 288 -11.44 -8.85 -19.36
CA ASP A 288 -11.03 -9.39 -20.65
C ASP A 288 -12.31 -9.73 -21.44
N VAL A 289 -12.48 -9.06 -22.56
CA VAL A 289 -13.42 -9.55 -23.58
C VAL A 289 -12.81 -10.84 -24.10
N GLN A 290 -13.07 -11.94 -23.41
CA GLN A 290 -12.80 -13.26 -23.96
C GLN A 290 -13.52 -13.29 -25.30
N SER A 291 -12.76 -13.43 -26.37
CA SER A 291 -13.27 -13.69 -27.70
C SER A 291 -14.37 -14.74 -27.58
N SER A 292 -15.62 -14.29 -27.70
CA SER A 292 -16.77 -15.20 -27.80
C SER A 292 -16.41 -16.22 -28.86
N PRO A 293 -16.59 -17.54 -28.61
CA PRO A 293 -16.35 -18.53 -29.64
C PRO A 293 -17.17 -18.14 -30.86
N ILE A 294 -16.48 -17.87 -31.97
CA ILE A 294 -17.13 -17.66 -33.27
C ILE A 294 -17.85 -18.98 -33.58
N PHE A 295 -19.14 -19.03 -33.32
CA PHE A 295 -19.97 -20.12 -33.82
C PHE A 295 -19.97 -19.96 -35.35
N PRO A 296 -19.49 -20.97 -36.11
CA PRO A 296 -19.57 -20.94 -37.55
C PRO A 296 -21.03 -20.83 -37.97
N GLY A 297 -21.36 -19.73 -38.66
CA GLY A 297 -22.69 -19.45 -39.17
C GLY A 297 -23.20 -20.64 -40.00
N ARG A 298 -24.35 -21.17 -39.64
CA ARG A 298 -25.15 -22.04 -40.53
C ARG A 298 -25.55 -21.21 -41.74
N ASN A 299 -24.98 -21.59 -42.89
CA ASN A 299 -25.49 -21.18 -44.18
C ASN A 299 -26.97 -21.52 -44.31
N GLY A 300 -27.83 -20.55 -44.17
CA GLY A 300 -29.26 -20.67 -44.43
C GLY A 300 -29.55 -20.00 -45.78
N THR A 301 -29.77 -20.83 -46.75
CA THR A 301 -30.20 -20.56 -48.13
C THR A 301 -31.35 -19.55 -48.18
N LEU A 302 -31.18 -18.46 -48.95
CA LEU A 302 -32.21 -17.61 -49.46
C LEU A 302 -33.20 -18.47 -50.30
N ARG A 303 -34.48 -18.45 -49.93
CA ARG A 303 -35.59 -18.70 -50.87
C ARG A 303 -36.43 -17.44 -50.96
N THR A 304 -36.39 -16.86 -52.14
CA THR A 304 -37.36 -15.93 -52.69
C THR A 304 -38.78 -16.49 -52.70
N LEU A 305 -39.74 -15.74 -52.18
CA LEU A 305 -41.04 -15.41 -52.78
C LEU A 305 -41.58 -14.15 -52.13
#